data_fcd392f01085817b4f57f1dd034771df
#
_entry.id   fcd392f01085817b4f57f1dd034771df
#
_cell.length_a   1.000
_cell.length_b   1.000
_cell.length_c   1.000
_cell.angle_alpha   90.00
_cell.angle_beta   90.00
_cell.angle_gamma   90.00
#
_symmetry.space_group_name_H-M   'P 1'
#
loop_
_entity.id
_entity.type
_entity.pdbx_description
1 polymer ?
#
loop_
_entity_poly.entity_id
_entity_poly.type
_entity_poly.pdbx_seq_one_letter_code
_entity_poly.pdbx_strand_id
1 'polypeptide(L)'
;MNHTPGADLIISSPCIIGEGAVIERLRRNIDLELDPFLVNSAFIYEEAKRAALETICRQYLDIGCEFGLPLLMSTPTWRASRERIDAAGYSWVDVNGDNVRFFDALRKSYGGYAQEVIICGLMSCRGDAYNPAEALGVDEALEFHAWQAGKLAGTEVDFLLAATLPAISEATGLAMALAATAKPYMLSFVVRPEGTLLDGTPLKSAIAAIDAAVTPRPLAYLINCTHVSFAASALMHETNSSTLVRHRIIGLLANTAALSPEELNDNSSLRHPELHG
;
A
#
# COMPACT_ATOMS: atom_id res chain seq x y z
N MET A 1 7.75 20.67 6.71
CA MET A 1 7.44 19.45 5.96
C MET A 1 8.22 19.53 4.67
N ASN A 2 9.01 18.53 4.34
CA ASN A 2 9.67 18.47 3.04
C ASN A 2 8.57 18.22 1.99
N HIS A 3 8.19 19.24 1.24
CA HIS A 3 7.26 19.13 0.13
C HIS A 3 7.95 18.38 -1.00
N THR A 4 7.36 17.26 -1.42
CA THR A 4 7.73 16.58 -2.66
C THR A 4 6.64 16.86 -3.69
N PRO A 5 6.95 16.97 -4.99
CA PRO A 5 5.95 17.22 -6.01
C PRO A 5 4.76 16.26 -5.96
N GLY A 6 5.02 14.97 -5.70
CA GLY A 6 3.96 13.98 -5.57
C GLY A 6 3.07 14.16 -4.34
N ALA A 7 3.62 14.63 -3.19
CA ALA A 7 2.81 14.94 -2.02
C ALA A 7 1.90 16.15 -2.26
N ASP A 8 2.36 17.14 -3.03
CA ASP A 8 1.55 18.29 -3.43
C ASP A 8 0.41 17.87 -4.36
N LEU A 9 0.63 16.94 -5.30
CA LEU A 9 -0.41 16.36 -6.14
C LEU A 9 -1.50 15.65 -5.32
N ILE A 10 -1.12 14.89 -4.28
CA ILE A 10 -2.08 14.20 -3.40
C ILE A 10 -3.04 15.19 -2.75
N ILE A 11 -2.55 16.36 -2.38
CA ILE A 11 -3.36 17.38 -1.68
C ILE A 11 -4.20 18.21 -2.66
N SER A 12 -3.66 18.50 -3.86
CA SER A 12 -4.25 19.45 -4.80
C SER A 12 -5.15 18.81 -5.86
N SER A 13 -4.96 17.51 -6.17
CA SER A 13 -5.71 16.86 -7.24
C SER A 13 -7.10 16.41 -6.76
N PRO A 14 -8.16 16.70 -7.51
CA PRO A 14 -9.53 16.29 -7.16
C PRO A 14 -9.73 14.78 -7.28
N CYS A 15 -8.94 14.12 -8.12
CA CYS A 15 -8.97 12.68 -8.34
C CYS A 15 -7.58 12.18 -8.71
N ILE A 16 -7.15 11.09 -8.08
CA ILE A 16 -5.92 10.37 -8.41
C ILE A 16 -6.33 8.92 -8.63
N ILE A 17 -5.96 8.36 -9.78
CA ILE A 17 -6.17 6.93 -10.02
C ILE A 17 -5.01 6.14 -9.44
N GLY A 18 -5.30 4.94 -8.93
CA GLY A 18 -4.28 4.00 -8.46
C GLY A 18 -4.12 2.84 -9.43
N GLU A 19 -2.97 2.22 -9.43
CA GLU A 19 -2.81 0.91 -10.04
C GLU A 19 -3.69 -0.11 -9.33
N GLY A 20 -4.12 -1.16 -10.03
CA GLY A 20 -4.93 -2.24 -9.46
C GLY A 20 -4.18 -3.58 -9.54
N ALA A 21 -4.38 -4.41 -8.52
CA ALA A 21 -4.13 -5.86 -8.51
C ALA A 21 -2.88 -6.39 -9.27
N VAL A 22 -1.74 -5.68 -9.23
CA VAL A 22 -0.50 -6.05 -9.93
C VAL A 22 -0.10 -7.49 -9.58
N ILE A 23 -0.06 -7.83 -8.28
CA ILE A 23 0.33 -9.16 -7.80
C ILE A 23 -0.64 -10.23 -8.32
N GLU A 24 -1.94 -9.96 -8.32
CA GLU A 24 -2.95 -10.91 -8.77
C GLU A 24 -2.86 -11.16 -10.28
N ARG A 25 -2.47 -10.16 -11.04
CA ARG A 25 -2.21 -10.31 -12.49
C ARG A 25 -0.95 -11.14 -12.76
N LEU A 26 0.11 -10.91 -11.98
CA LEU A 26 1.36 -11.70 -12.06
C LEU A 26 1.13 -13.15 -11.64
N ARG A 27 0.41 -13.39 -10.54
CA ARG A 27 0.10 -14.74 -10.03
C ARG A 27 -0.67 -15.60 -11.04
N ARG A 28 -1.48 -14.98 -11.90
CA ARG A 28 -2.26 -15.68 -12.94
C ARG A 28 -1.48 -15.95 -14.20
N ASN A 29 -0.29 -15.42 -14.34
CA ASN A 29 0.61 -15.83 -15.40
C ASN A 29 1.26 -17.14 -14.97
N ILE A 30 0.83 -18.25 -15.56
CA ILE A 30 1.26 -19.62 -15.22
C ILE A 30 2.76 -19.85 -15.41
N ASP A 31 3.42 -19.00 -16.19
CA ASP A 31 4.86 -19.09 -16.44
C ASP A 31 5.70 -18.33 -15.40
N LEU A 32 5.04 -17.65 -14.45
CA LEU A 32 5.71 -16.81 -13.45
C LEU A 32 5.43 -17.32 -12.02
N GLU A 33 6.47 -17.77 -11.36
CA GLU A 33 6.42 -18.15 -9.96
C GLU A 33 6.76 -16.94 -9.08
N LEU A 34 5.90 -16.66 -8.09
CA LEU A 34 6.15 -15.64 -7.06
C LEU A 34 7.19 -16.17 -6.06
N ASP A 35 8.08 -15.30 -5.60
CA ASP A 35 9.01 -15.65 -4.53
C ASP A 35 8.26 -15.89 -3.21
N PRO A 36 8.53 -16.96 -2.46
CA PRO A 36 7.81 -17.28 -1.24
C PRO A 36 8.01 -16.26 -0.11
N PHE A 37 9.10 -15.50 -0.12
CA PHE A 37 9.40 -14.48 0.88
C PHE A 37 9.13 -13.06 0.38
N LEU A 38 9.56 -12.74 -0.84
CA LEU A 38 9.54 -11.39 -1.41
C LEU A 38 8.36 -11.14 -2.35
N VAL A 39 7.59 -12.18 -2.69
CA VAL A 39 6.46 -12.15 -3.63
C VAL A 39 6.93 -11.66 -5.00
N ASN A 40 6.75 -10.40 -5.34
CA ASN A 40 7.18 -9.83 -6.62
C ASN A 40 8.34 -8.82 -6.50
N SER A 41 8.89 -8.60 -5.30
CA SER A 41 9.98 -7.64 -5.13
C SER A 41 11.28 -8.06 -5.85
N ALA A 42 11.51 -9.37 -6.02
CA ALA A 42 12.68 -9.90 -6.71
C ALA A 42 12.51 -9.95 -8.25
N PHE A 43 11.33 -9.64 -8.79
CA PHE A 43 11.03 -9.73 -10.23
C PHE A 43 11.96 -8.88 -11.09
N ILE A 44 12.43 -7.77 -10.60
CA ILE A 44 13.34 -6.87 -11.31
C ILE A 44 14.70 -7.48 -11.63
N TYR A 45 15.08 -8.60 -10.98
CA TYR A 45 16.37 -9.27 -11.17
C TYR A 45 16.33 -10.40 -12.21
N GLU A 46 15.14 -10.78 -12.66
CA GLU A 46 14.93 -11.83 -13.68
C GLU A 46 14.27 -11.23 -14.92
N GLU A 47 14.88 -11.37 -16.09
CA GLU A 47 14.47 -10.68 -17.31
C GLU A 47 12.99 -10.90 -17.67
N ALA A 48 12.50 -12.15 -17.66
CA ALA A 48 11.12 -12.47 -18.00
C ALA A 48 10.12 -11.91 -16.98
N LYS A 49 10.43 -12.04 -15.69
CA LYS A 49 9.59 -11.51 -14.59
C LYS A 49 9.56 -9.99 -14.60
N ARG A 50 10.73 -9.36 -14.83
CA ARG A 50 10.85 -7.91 -14.96
C ARG A 50 10.02 -7.39 -16.14
N ALA A 51 10.08 -8.04 -17.31
CA ALA A 51 9.30 -7.65 -18.49
C ALA A 51 7.80 -7.76 -18.25
N ALA A 52 7.34 -8.80 -17.54
CA ALA A 52 5.94 -8.98 -17.18
C ALA A 52 5.46 -7.87 -16.21
N LEU A 53 6.25 -7.55 -15.17
CA LEU A 53 5.97 -6.46 -14.25
C LEU A 53 5.90 -5.12 -14.99
N GLU A 54 6.89 -4.83 -15.84
CA GLU A 54 6.95 -3.62 -16.64
C GLU A 54 5.72 -3.49 -17.56
N THR A 55 5.31 -4.55 -18.22
CA THR A 55 4.13 -4.58 -19.09
C THR A 55 2.88 -4.17 -18.33
N ILE A 56 2.68 -4.71 -17.13
CA ILE A 56 1.52 -4.37 -16.29
C ILE A 56 1.58 -2.90 -15.84
N CYS A 57 2.73 -2.44 -15.38
CA CYS A 57 2.91 -1.05 -14.94
C CYS A 57 2.66 -0.06 -16.08
N ARG A 58 3.17 -0.34 -17.29
CA ARG A 58 2.94 0.50 -18.46
C ARG A 58 1.47 0.63 -18.84
N GLN A 59 0.68 -0.43 -18.72
CA GLN A 59 -0.76 -0.36 -19.00
C GLN A 59 -1.48 0.63 -18.08
N TYR A 60 -1.09 0.73 -16.79
CA TYR A 60 -1.65 1.75 -15.89
C TYR A 60 -1.14 3.15 -16.22
N LEU A 61 0.15 3.27 -16.54
CA LEU A 61 0.74 4.55 -16.98
C LEU A 61 0.09 5.06 -18.27
N ASP A 62 -0.17 4.17 -19.24
CA ASP A 62 -0.84 4.50 -20.51
C ASP A 62 -2.25 5.04 -20.26
N ILE A 63 -3.03 4.40 -19.37
CA ILE A 63 -4.37 4.86 -18.98
C ILE A 63 -4.29 6.25 -18.34
N GLY A 64 -3.41 6.45 -17.36
CA GLY A 64 -3.26 7.76 -16.71
C GLY A 64 -2.86 8.85 -17.70
N CYS A 65 -1.93 8.54 -18.59
CA CYS A 65 -1.45 9.45 -19.63
C CYS A 65 -2.57 9.78 -20.66
N GLU A 66 -3.33 8.78 -21.12
CA GLU A 66 -4.42 8.94 -22.07
C GLU A 66 -5.54 9.86 -21.53
N PHE A 67 -5.89 9.69 -20.25
CA PHE A 67 -6.96 10.48 -19.63
C PHE A 67 -6.47 11.75 -18.93
N GLY A 68 -5.16 12.00 -18.91
CA GLY A 68 -4.58 13.19 -18.25
C GLY A 68 -4.85 13.22 -16.74
N LEU A 69 -4.90 12.08 -16.08
CA LEU A 69 -5.15 11.93 -14.64
C LEU A 69 -3.86 11.61 -13.90
N PRO A 70 -3.61 12.21 -12.72
CA PRO A 70 -2.53 11.77 -11.87
C PRO A 70 -2.66 10.29 -11.50
N LEU A 71 -1.55 9.56 -11.53
CA LEU A 71 -1.50 8.13 -11.24
C LEU A 71 -0.61 7.85 -10.03
N LEU A 72 -1.13 7.14 -9.05
CA LEU A 72 -0.38 6.58 -7.95
C LEU A 72 0.11 5.17 -8.29
N MET A 73 1.43 4.98 -8.25
CA MET A 73 2.10 3.69 -8.41
C MET A 73 2.81 3.30 -7.11
N SER A 74 2.63 2.05 -6.71
CA SER A 74 3.26 1.50 -5.51
C SER A 74 4.42 0.60 -5.88
N THR A 75 5.60 0.85 -5.32
CA THR A 75 6.73 -0.06 -5.52
C THR A 75 6.41 -1.46 -5.02
N PRO A 76 6.90 -2.54 -5.67
CA PRO A 76 6.61 -3.91 -5.25
C PRO A 76 7.44 -4.32 -4.02
N THR A 77 7.44 -3.49 -2.98
CA THR A 77 8.31 -3.64 -1.79
C THR A 77 7.54 -4.00 -0.52
N TRP A 78 6.24 -4.27 -0.62
CA TRP A 78 5.38 -4.50 0.54
C TRP A 78 5.83 -5.67 1.44
N ARG A 79 6.57 -6.65 0.91
CA ARG A 79 7.18 -7.77 1.63
C ARG A 79 8.72 -7.70 1.67
N ALA A 80 9.33 -6.56 1.33
CA ALA A 80 10.79 -6.40 1.28
C ALA A 80 11.39 -5.93 2.61
N SER A 81 10.95 -6.52 3.74
CA SER A 81 11.59 -6.35 5.04
C SER A 81 12.98 -7.01 5.06
N ARG A 82 13.84 -6.59 5.99
CA ARG A 82 15.19 -7.16 6.13
C ARG A 82 15.16 -8.68 6.30
N GLU A 83 14.33 -9.16 7.21
CA GLU A 83 14.14 -10.58 7.50
C GLU A 83 13.80 -11.39 6.24
N ARG A 84 12.91 -10.88 5.39
CA ARG A 84 12.46 -11.55 4.17
C ARG A 84 13.49 -11.50 3.05
N ILE A 85 14.19 -10.39 2.92
CA ILE A 85 15.31 -10.24 1.97
C ILE A 85 16.43 -11.23 2.31
N ASP A 86 16.75 -11.35 3.60
CA ASP A 86 17.77 -12.31 4.07
C ASP A 86 17.33 -13.76 3.82
N ALA A 87 16.07 -14.09 4.13
CA ALA A 87 15.51 -15.42 3.90
C ALA A 87 15.44 -15.81 2.42
N ALA A 88 15.19 -14.85 1.53
CA ALA A 88 15.18 -15.04 0.08
C ALA A 88 16.59 -15.06 -0.56
N GLY A 89 17.65 -14.81 0.21
CA GLY A 89 19.03 -14.81 -0.28
C GLY A 89 19.44 -13.57 -1.07
N TYR A 90 18.70 -12.45 -0.94
CA TYR A 90 18.97 -11.19 -1.66
C TYR A 90 19.70 -10.14 -0.81
N SER A 91 20.35 -10.52 0.30
CA SER A 91 21.06 -9.58 1.21
C SER A 91 22.22 -8.84 0.54
N TRP A 92 22.66 -9.27 -0.63
CA TRP A 92 23.78 -8.70 -1.40
C TRP A 92 23.37 -7.54 -2.32
N VAL A 93 22.06 -7.24 -2.46
CA VAL A 93 21.51 -6.13 -3.24
C VAL A 93 20.57 -5.27 -2.42
N ASP A 94 20.32 -4.04 -2.88
CA ASP A 94 19.38 -3.12 -2.26
C ASP A 94 17.97 -3.28 -2.88
N VAL A 95 17.26 -4.37 -2.50
CA VAL A 95 15.95 -4.72 -3.07
C VAL A 95 14.97 -3.53 -3.03
N ASN A 96 14.91 -2.78 -1.94
CA ASN A 96 14.02 -1.62 -1.81
C ASN A 96 14.42 -0.50 -2.77
N GLY A 97 15.69 -0.11 -2.78
CA GLY A 97 16.19 0.95 -3.64
C GLY A 97 16.17 0.59 -5.13
N ASP A 98 16.47 -0.67 -5.48
CA ASP A 98 16.46 -1.15 -6.87
C ASP A 98 15.04 -1.09 -7.47
N ASN A 99 14.03 -1.48 -6.70
CA ASN A 99 12.63 -1.37 -7.13
C ASN A 99 12.20 0.10 -7.32
N VAL A 100 12.63 1.00 -6.43
CA VAL A 100 12.36 2.43 -6.62
C VAL A 100 13.03 2.96 -7.89
N ARG A 101 14.30 2.61 -8.14
CA ARG A 101 15.01 3.02 -9.37
C ARG A 101 14.33 2.49 -10.63
N PHE A 102 13.83 1.26 -10.60
CA PHE A 102 13.07 0.68 -11.69
C PHE A 102 11.77 1.46 -11.96
N PHE A 103 10.98 1.76 -10.94
CA PHE A 103 9.74 2.54 -11.08
C PHE A 103 10.00 4.00 -11.52
N ASP A 104 11.05 4.62 -10.99
CA ASP A 104 11.43 5.97 -11.40
C ASP A 104 11.89 6.04 -12.87
N ALA A 105 12.58 5.01 -13.35
CA ALA A 105 12.94 4.89 -14.77
C ALA A 105 11.69 4.73 -15.66
N LEU A 106 10.69 3.95 -15.22
CA LEU A 106 9.40 3.82 -15.90
C LEU A 106 8.68 5.18 -15.95
N ARG A 107 8.55 5.86 -14.81
CA ARG A 107 7.96 7.20 -14.72
C ARG A 107 8.62 8.16 -15.70
N LYS A 108 9.94 8.25 -15.68
CA LYS A 108 10.71 9.16 -16.56
C LYS A 108 10.54 8.86 -18.04
N SER A 109 10.25 7.62 -18.42
CA SER A 109 10.03 7.23 -19.82
C SER A 109 8.75 7.84 -20.44
N TYR A 110 7.84 8.40 -19.60
CA TYR A 110 6.59 9.03 -20.04
C TYR A 110 6.71 10.54 -20.28
N GLY A 111 7.92 11.10 -20.29
CA GLY A 111 8.18 12.48 -20.70
C GLY A 111 7.38 13.51 -19.89
N GLY A 112 6.55 14.32 -20.56
CA GLY A 112 5.76 15.36 -19.89
C GLY A 112 4.74 14.82 -18.88
N TYR A 113 4.22 13.59 -19.06
CA TYR A 113 3.30 12.98 -18.12
C TYR A 113 3.99 12.50 -16.82
N ALA A 114 5.32 12.35 -16.82
CA ALA A 114 6.07 11.88 -15.66
C ALA A 114 5.81 12.69 -14.37
N GLN A 115 5.49 13.98 -14.50
CA GLN A 115 5.17 14.85 -13.35
C GLN A 115 3.78 14.59 -12.74
N GLU A 116 2.91 13.88 -13.44
CA GLU A 116 1.59 13.43 -12.94
C GLU A 116 1.65 12.04 -12.31
N VAL A 117 2.82 11.37 -12.34
CA VAL A 117 3.01 10.03 -11.77
C VAL A 117 3.62 10.14 -10.38
N ILE A 118 2.89 9.64 -9.41
CA ILE A 118 3.28 9.61 -8.00
C ILE A 118 3.79 8.20 -7.67
N ILE A 119 4.99 8.09 -7.12
CA ILE A 119 5.55 6.79 -6.71
C ILE A 119 5.58 6.72 -5.18
N CYS A 120 4.90 5.73 -4.60
CA CYS A 120 5.02 5.46 -3.17
C CYS A 120 5.92 4.25 -2.89
N GLY A 121 6.71 4.37 -1.82
CA GLY A 121 7.42 3.24 -1.22
C GLY A 121 6.45 2.41 -0.40
N LEU A 122 6.08 1.21 -0.90
CA LEU A 122 5.04 0.40 -0.28
C LEU A 122 5.62 -0.52 0.80
N MET A 123 5.01 -0.47 1.97
CA MET A 123 5.24 -1.36 3.11
C MET A 123 3.94 -2.03 3.54
N SER A 124 4.01 -3.09 4.34
CA SER A 124 2.85 -3.75 4.94
C SER A 124 3.19 -4.30 6.32
N CYS A 125 2.23 -4.91 7.02
CA CYS A 125 2.45 -5.61 8.28
C CYS A 125 3.45 -6.78 8.12
N ARG A 126 4.05 -7.23 9.22
CA ARG A 126 5.01 -8.34 9.23
C ARG A 126 4.34 -9.68 8.90
N GLY A 127 3.24 -9.97 9.58
CA GLY A 127 2.51 -11.22 9.49
C GLY A 127 1.52 -11.30 8.34
N ASP A 128 0.49 -12.11 8.51
CA ASP A 128 -0.64 -12.16 7.60
C ASP A 128 -1.51 -10.91 7.77
N ALA A 129 -1.73 -10.20 6.68
CA ALA A 129 -2.53 -8.98 6.65
C ALA A 129 -4.03 -9.20 6.95
N TYR A 130 -4.49 -10.44 6.93
CA TYR A 130 -5.87 -10.82 7.28
C TYR A 130 -5.98 -11.49 8.65
N ASN A 131 -4.87 -11.68 9.34
CA ASN A 131 -4.83 -12.28 10.68
C ASN A 131 -4.33 -11.24 11.73
N PRO A 132 -5.22 -10.49 12.40
CA PRO A 132 -4.82 -9.49 13.38
C PRO A 132 -4.12 -10.08 14.62
N ALA A 133 -4.23 -11.38 14.86
CA ALA A 133 -3.53 -12.05 15.97
C ALA A 133 -2.00 -12.15 15.75
N GLU A 134 -1.54 -12.01 14.50
CA GLU A 134 -0.10 -11.97 14.16
C GLU A 134 0.49 -10.56 14.19
N ALA A 135 -0.33 -9.55 14.43
CA ALA A 135 0.13 -8.16 14.47
C ALA A 135 1.12 -7.94 15.62
N LEU A 136 2.19 -7.21 15.32
CA LEU A 136 3.20 -6.84 16.31
C LEU A 136 2.65 -5.88 17.35
N GLY A 137 3.24 -5.90 18.55
CA GLY A 137 3.10 -4.84 19.54
C GLY A 137 3.74 -3.52 19.04
N VAL A 138 3.39 -2.39 19.66
CA VAL A 138 3.82 -1.07 19.18
C VAL A 138 5.33 -0.94 19.09
N ASP A 139 6.06 -1.27 20.17
CA ASP A 139 7.52 -1.13 20.22
C ASP A 139 8.21 -2.11 19.27
N GLU A 140 7.73 -3.34 19.19
CA GLU A 140 8.24 -4.36 18.28
C GLU A 140 8.01 -3.95 16.81
N ALA A 141 6.83 -3.40 16.49
CA ALA A 141 6.53 -2.88 15.16
C ALA A 141 7.43 -1.71 14.78
N LEU A 142 7.68 -0.78 15.71
CA LEU A 142 8.62 0.32 15.50
C LEU A 142 10.01 -0.20 15.14
N GLU A 143 10.55 -1.14 15.92
CA GLU A 143 11.87 -1.72 15.67
C GLU A 143 11.93 -2.47 14.34
N PHE A 144 10.93 -3.33 14.07
CA PHE A 144 10.86 -4.14 12.86
C PHE A 144 10.79 -3.29 11.58
N HIS A 145 9.93 -2.27 11.57
CA HIS A 145 9.67 -1.48 10.35
C HIS A 145 10.68 -0.34 10.12
N ALA A 146 11.41 0.10 11.14
CA ALA A 146 12.35 1.23 11.03
C ALA A 146 13.40 1.03 9.94
N TRP A 147 13.91 -0.18 9.77
CA TRP A 147 14.92 -0.47 8.75
C TRP A 147 14.39 -0.24 7.33
N GLN A 148 13.22 -0.82 6.99
CA GLN A 148 12.65 -0.68 5.65
C GLN A 148 12.17 0.74 5.39
N ALA A 149 11.54 1.38 6.39
CA ALA A 149 11.14 2.79 6.32
C ALA A 149 12.34 3.69 6.00
N GLY A 150 13.47 3.49 6.69
CA GLY A 150 14.71 4.23 6.43
C GLY A 150 15.28 3.98 5.03
N LYS A 151 15.25 2.73 4.55
CA LYS A 151 15.68 2.37 3.19
C LYS A 151 14.87 3.10 2.12
N LEU A 152 13.55 3.02 2.19
CA LEU A 152 12.65 3.66 1.24
C LEU A 152 12.69 5.18 1.33
N ALA A 153 12.77 5.74 2.52
CA ALA A 153 12.85 7.20 2.71
C ALA A 153 14.12 7.82 2.08
N GLY A 154 15.21 7.05 2.01
CA GLY A 154 16.47 7.45 1.36
C GLY A 154 16.44 7.41 -0.17
N THR A 155 15.29 7.11 -0.78
CA THR A 155 15.12 7.00 -2.23
C THR A 155 14.27 8.14 -2.82
N GLU A 156 14.07 8.11 -4.15
CA GLU A 156 13.29 9.09 -4.91
C GLU A 156 11.76 8.86 -4.85
N VAL A 157 11.25 8.07 -3.89
CA VAL A 157 9.80 7.95 -3.71
C VAL A 157 9.21 9.28 -3.26
N ASP A 158 8.00 9.59 -3.70
CA ASP A 158 7.31 10.82 -3.35
C ASP A 158 6.80 10.79 -1.90
N PHE A 159 6.32 9.63 -1.45
CA PHE A 159 5.91 9.38 -0.08
C PHE A 159 6.01 7.88 0.28
N LEU A 160 5.78 7.54 1.55
CA LEU A 160 5.73 6.16 2.03
C LEU A 160 4.29 5.74 2.29
N LEU A 161 3.90 4.55 1.86
CA LEU A 161 2.58 3.98 2.11
C LEU A 161 2.71 2.66 2.88
N ALA A 162 2.14 2.62 4.08
CA ALA A 162 1.96 1.37 4.79
C ALA A 162 0.52 0.88 4.57
N ALA A 163 0.36 -0.22 3.84
CA ALA A 163 -0.94 -0.71 3.43
C ALA A 163 -1.27 -2.08 4.03
N THR A 164 -2.56 -2.40 4.01
CA THR A 164 -3.13 -3.68 4.47
C THR A 164 -2.83 -3.94 5.95
N LEU A 165 -3.12 -2.93 6.79
CA LEU A 165 -2.87 -2.98 8.22
C LEU A 165 -4.11 -3.55 8.94
N PRO A 166 -3.99 -4.72 9.63
CA PRO A 166 -5.12 -5.38 10.26
C PRO A 166 -5.40 -4.90 11.69
N ALA A 167 -4.41 -4.30 12.37
CA ALA A 167 -4.47 -4.00 13.80
C ALA A 167 -3.82 -2.66 14.15
N ILE A 168 -4.38 -2.01 15.17
CA ILE A 168 -3.91 -0.69 15.63
C ILE A 168 -2.51 -0.73 16.24
N SER A 169 -2.14 -1.83 16.91
CA SER A 169 -0.84 -1.94 17.57
C SER A 169 0.31 -1.83 16.56
N GLU A 170 0.30 -2.68 15.53
CA GLU A 170 1.34 -2.67 14.50
C GLU A 170 1.27 -1.39 13.65
N ALA A 171 0.06 -0.91 13.33
CA ALA A 171 -0.12 0.35 12.60
C ALA A 171 0.48 1.56 13.34
N THR A 172 0.38 1.59 14.66
CA THR A 172 0.95 2.67 15.47
C THR A 172 2.48 2.63 15.47
N GLY A 173 3.08 1.47 15.74
CA GLY A 173 4.55 1.33 15.72
C GLY A 173 5.14 1.59 14.33
N LEU A 174 4.47 1.12 13.28
CA LEU A 174 4.85 1.41 11.91
C LEU A 174 4.74 2.91 11.60
N ALA A 175 3.66 3.58 12.05
CA ALA A 175 3.52 5.03 11.91
C ALA A 175 4.66 5.80 12.61
N MET A 176 5.10 5.35 13.79
CA MET A 176 6.27 5.92 14.49
C MET A 176 7.56 5.75 13.66
N ALA A 177 7.77 4.57 13.06
CA ALA A 177 8.92 4.33 12.18
C ALA A 177 8.90 5.24 10.95
N LEU A 178 7.73 5.44 10.33
CA LEU A 178 7.56 6.32 9.18
C LEU A 178 7.75 7.79 9.54
N ALA A 179 7.18 8.25 10.65
CA ALA A 179 7.32 9.62 11.15
C ALA A 179 8.79 9.98 11.40
N ALA A 180 9.58 9.04 11.92
CA ALA A 180 11.01 9.23 12.19
C ALA A 180 11.84 9.49 10.91
N THR A 181 11.35 9.11 9.72
CA THR A 181 12.06 9.33 8.45
C THR A 181 11.94 10.76 7.94
N ALA A 182 11.02 11.57 8.46
CA ALA A 182 10.63 12.88 7.94
C ALA A 182 10.13 12.90 6.47
N LYS A 183 9.98 11.74 5.81
CA LYS A 183 9.33 11.58 4.50
C LYS A 183 7.82 11.68 4.70
N PRO A 184 7.05 12.34 3.81
CA PRO A 184 5.59 12.25 3.85
C PRO A 184 5.12 10.80 3.82
N TYR A 185 4.04 10.48 4.52
CA TYR A 185 3.55 9.10 4.56
C TYR A 185 2.03 9.01 4.76
N MET A 186 1.47 7.88 4.36
CA MET A 186 0.07 7.51 4.58
C MET A 186 -0.03 6.08 5.12
N LEU A 187 -1.16 5.78 5.75
CA LEU A 187 -1.51 4.45 6.24
C LEU A 187 -2.80 3.99 5.57
N SER A 188 -2.93 2.69 5.34
CA SER A 188 -4.12 2.08 4.75
C SER A 188 -4.56 0.85 5.54
N PHE A 189 -5.85 0.81 5.86
CA PHE A 189 -6.44 -0.22 6.69
C PHE A 189 -7.31 -1.18 5.89
N VAL A 190 -7.35 -2.44 6.33
CA VAL A 190 -8.43 -3.35 6.03
C VAL A 190 -9.52 -3.13 7.05
N VAL A 191 -10.76 -2.93 6.60
CA VAL A 191 -11.89 -2.64 7.49
C VAL A 191 -13.03 -3.63 7.32
N ARG A 192 -13.77 -3.85 8.41
CA ARG A 192 -15.02 -4.60 8.42
C ARG A 192 -16.21 -3.68 8.17
N PRO A 193 -17.34 -4.19 7.63
CA PRO A 193 -18.56 -3.39 7.43
C PRO A 193 -19.07 -2.69 8.69
N GLU A 194 -18.79 -3.26 9.88
CA GLU A 194 -19.13 -2.72 11.20
C GLU A 194 -18.29 -1.50 11.60
N GLY A 195 -17.40 -1.04 10.72
CA GLY A 195 -16.63 0.18 10.94
C GLY A 195 -15.38 0.01 11.77
N THR A 196 -14.86 -1.22 11.88
CA THR A 196 -13.66 -1.53 12.65
C THR A 196 -12.52 -2.04 11.75
N LEU A 197 -11.28 -1.95 12.23
CA LEU A 197 -10.17 -2.74 11.76
C LEU A 197 -10.43 -4.24 12.07
N LEU A 198 -9.56 -5.13 11.59
CA LEU A 198 -9.76 -6.56 11.82
C LEU A 198 -9.57 -6.99 13.28
N ASP A 199 -8.82 -6.22 14.08
CA ASP A 199 -8.66 -6.40 15.52
C ASP A 199 -9.83 -5.87 16.36
N GLY A 200 -10.91 -5.37 15.72
CA GLY A 200 -12.09 -4.82 16.36
C GLY A 200 -11.99 -3.33 16.73
N THR A 201 -10.84 -2.68 16.53
CA THR A 201 -10.68 -1.26 16.83
C THR A 201 -11.52 -0.40 15.86
N PRO A 202 -12.41 0.50 16.34
CA PRO A 202 -13.14 1.40 15.48
C PRO A 202 -12.19 2.28 14.65
N LEU A 203 -12.46 2.45 13.36
CA LEU A 203 -11.63 3.22 12.44
C LEU A 203 -11.36 4.65 12.94
N LYS A 204 -12.39 5.32 13.48
CA LYS A 204 -12.24 6.65 14.12
C LYS A 204 -11.22 6.63 15.27
N SER A 205 -11.27 5.60 16.10
CA SER A 205 -10.37 5.47 17.25
C SER A 205 -8.94 5.20 16.81
N ALA A 206 -8.76 4.36 15.77
CA ALA A 206 -7.46 4.09 15.19
C ALA A 206 -6.81 5.36 14.63
N ILE A 207 -7.53 6.13 13.83
CA ILE A 207 -7.05 7.41 13.29
C ILE A 207 -6.68 8.38 14.42
N ALA A 208 -7.55 8.55 15.42
CA ALA A 208 -7.30 9.47 16.52
C ALA A 208 -6.07 9.06 17.35
N ALA A 209 -5.92 7.78 17.64
CA ALA A 209 -4.79 7.26 18.42
C ALA A 209 -3.46 7.45 17.69
N ILE A 210 -3.40 7.12 16.38
CA ILE A 210 -2.18 7.30 15.58
C ILE A 210 -1.86 8.79 15.45
N ASP A 211 -2.85 9.65 15.12
CA ASP A 211 -2.63 11.09 15.00
C ASP A 211 -2.14 11.74 16.30
N ALA A 212 -2.45 11.14 17.46
CA ALA A 212 -1.96 11.58 18.76
C ALA A 212 -0.56 11.02 19.10
N ALA A 213 -0.21 9.85 18.57
CA ALA A 213 1.03 9.14 18.91
C ALA A 213 2.25 9.64 18.12
N VAL A 214 2.08 10.28 16.94
CA VAL A 214 3.19 10.59 16.02
C VAL A 214 3.26 12.06 15.62
N THR A 215 4.48 12.52 15.39
CA THR A 215 4.77 13.83 14.78
C THR A 215 5.97 13.68 13.84
N PRO A 216 5.87 14.00 12.54
CA PRO A 216 4.67 14.48 11.83
C PRO A 216 3.57 13.40 11.74
N ARG A 217 2.33 13.85 11.64
CA ARG A 217 1.17 12.97 11.41
C ARG A 217 1.18 12.43 9.97
N PRO A 218 0.52 11.28 9.71
CA PRO A 218 0.26 10.84 8.34
C PRO A 218 -0.40 11.97 7.52
N LEU A 219 -0.11 12.08 6.23
CA LEU A 219 -0.82 13.00 5.33
C LEU A 219 -2.32 12.71 5.35
N ALA A 220 -2.66 11.44 5.24
CA ALA A 220 -4.01 10.93 5.21
C ALA A 220 -4.03 9.42 5.50
N TYR A 221 -5.23 8.83 5.47
CA TYR A 221 -5.45 7.40 5.55
C TYR A 221 -6.25 6.92 4.34
N LEU A 222 -6.06 5.65 4.00
CA LEU A 222 -6.78 4.95 2.95
C LEU A 222 -7.49 3.73 3.54
N ILE A 223 -8.41 3.16 2.75
CA ILE A 223 -8.94 1.82 2.96
C ILE A 223 -8.49 0.97 1.77
N ASN A 224 -7.99 -0.24 2.02
CA ASN A 224 -7.60 -1.14 0.94
C ASN A 224 -8.01 -2.58 1.22
N CYS A 225 -7.96 -3.42 0.19
CA CYS A 225 -8.34 -4.84 0.26
C CYS A 225 -9.74 -5.06 0.86
N THR A 226 -10.65 -4.13 0.60
CA THR A 226 -12.03 -4.13 1.11
C THR A 226 -12.97 -3.84 -0.05
N HIS A 227 -14.07 -4.58 -0.17
CA HIS A 227 -15.08 -4.30 -1.21
C HIS A 227 -15.72 -2.93 -0.99
N VAL A 228 -16.08 -2.24 -2.07
CA VAL A 228 -16.64 -0.88 -2.00
C VAL A 228 -17.87 -0.77 -1.09
N SER A 229 -18.75 -1.77 -1.09
CA SER A 229 -19.94 -1.78 -0.21
C SER A 229 -19.56 -1.88 1.27
N PHE A 230 -18.53 -2.66 1.61
CA PHE A 230 -18.05 -2.81 2.99
C PHE A 230 -17.36 -1.53 3.46
N ALA A 231 -16.53 -0.91 2.60
CA ALA A 231 -15.93 0.38 2.89
C ALA A 231 -17.00 1.47 3.11
N ALA A 232 -18.04 1.51 2.25
CA ALA A 232 -19.16 2.43 2.41
C ALA A 232 -19.90 2.20 3.74
N SER A 233 -20.25 0.94 4.06
CA SER A 233 -20.87 0.59 5.35
C SER A 233 -20.01 1.02 6.53
N ALA A 234 -18.71 0.73 6.49
CA ALA A 234 -17.76 1.11 7.54
C ALA A 234 -17.70 2.62 7.75
N LEU A 235 -17.64 3.41 6.68
CA LEU A 235 -17.58 4.86 6.75
C LEU A 235 -18.90 5.49 7.24
N MET A 236 -20.04 4.87 6.90
CA MET A 236 -21.37 5.31 7.33
C MET A 236 -21.77 4.81 8.72
N HIS A 237 -21.04 3.88 9.28
CA HIS A 237 -21.32 3.34 10.61
C HIS A 237 -21.28 4.44 11.67
N GLU A 238 -22.19 4.38 12.64
CA GLU A 238 -22.36 5.43 13.67
C GLU A 238 -21.08 5.74 14.44
N THR A 239 -20.25 4.71 14.74
CA THR A 239 -18.97 4.88 15.43
C THR A 239 -17.97 5.72 14.64
N ASN A 240 -18.08 5.76 13.30
CA ASN A 240 -17.19 6.46 12.39
C ASN A 240 -17.80 7.77 11.84
N SER A 241 -19.08 8.05 12.17
CA SER A 241 -19.77 9.28 11.76
C SER A 241 -19.14 10.49 12.44
N SER A 242 -18.03 10.98 11.92
CA SER A 242 -17.27 12.09 12.49
C SER A 242 -16.58 12.93 11.41
N THR A 243 -16.33 14.19 11.72
CA THR A 243 -15.53 15.08 10.88
C THR A 243 -14.10 14.54 10.71
N LEU A 244 -13.53 13.91 11.74
CA LEU A 244 -12.21 13.31 11.69
C LEU A 244 -12.12 12.27 10.58
N VAL A 245 -13.00 11.27 10.55
CA VAL A 245 -12.97 10.19 9.55
C VAL A 245 -13.15 10.77 8.14
N ARG A 246 -14.14 11.67 7.95
CA ARG A 246 -14.40 12.29 6.65
C ARG A 246 -13.25 13.09 6.08
N HIS A 247 -12.43 13.73 6.93
CA HIS A 247 -11.28 14.52 6.47
C HIS A 247 -9.99 13.72 6.38
N ARG A 248 -9.90 12.59 7.10
CA ARG A 248 -8.66 11.81 7.16
C ARG A 248 -8.64 10.63 6.21
N ILE A 249 -9.80 10.05 5.85
CA ILE A 249 -9.90 9.01 4.80
C ILE A 249 -10.09 9.69 3.45
N ILE A 250 -9.11 9.52 2.56
CA ILE A 250 -9.12 10.21 1.26
C ILE A 250 -9.19 9.25 0.06
N GLY A 251 -9.09 7.94 0.27
CA GLY A 251 -9.06 7.01 -0.86
C GLY A 251 -9.40 5.57 -0.50
N LEU A 252 -9.68 4.80 -1.54
CA LEU A 252 -10.05 3.40 -1.47
C LEU A 252 -9.33 2.63 -2.59
N LEU A 253 -8.63 1.55 -2.22
CA LEU A 253 -8.08 0.55 -3.12
C LEU A 253 -8.94 -0.72 -2.98
N ALA A 254 -10.04 -0.75 -3.75
CA ALA A 254 -11.13 -1.70 -3.55
C ALA A 254 -10.83 -3.10 -4.10
N ASN A 255 -11.35 -4.11 -3.40
CA ASN A 255 -11.55 -5.44 -3.98
C ASN A 255 -12.79 -5.47 -4.86
N THR A 256 -12.78 -6.33 -5.89
CA THR A 256 -13.94 -6.56 -6.77
C THR A 256 -14.95 -7.53 -6.18
N ALA A 257 -14.54 -8.43 -5.27
CA ALA A 257 -15.42 -9.40 -4.63
C ALA A 257 -15.84 -8.92 -3.24
N ALA A 258 -17.15 -9.00 -2.95
CA ALA A 258 -17.73 -8.69 -1.65
C ALA A 258 -17.59 -9.90 -0.70
N LEU A 259 -16.35 -10.22 -0.37
CA LEU A 259 -15.98 -11.32 0.53
C LEU A 259 -15.27 -10.77 1.76
N SER A 260 -15.43 -11.45 2.89
CA SER A 260 -14.68 -11.14 4.11
C SER A 260 -13.17 -11.40 3.91
N PRO A 261 -12.30 -10.80 4.71
CA PRO A 261 -10.86 -11.08 4.68
C PRO A 261 -10.54 -12.57 4.83
N GLU A 262 -11.27 -13.28 5.68
CA GLU A 262 -11.13 -14.71 5.91
C GLU A 262 -11.47 -15.53 4.65
N GLU A 263 -12.56 -15.18 3.96
CA GLU A 263 -12.95 -15.82 2.70
C GLU A 263 -11.99 -15.52 1.55
N LEU A 264 -11.33 -14.35 1.56
CA LEU A 264 -10.35 -13.97 0.55
C LEU A 264 -9.03 -14.73 0.72
N ASN A 265 -8.62 -15.01 1.96
CA ASN A 265 -7.35 -15.64 2.26
C ASN A 265 -7.27 -17.10 1.77
N ASP A 266 -8.41 -17.81 1.72
CA ASP A 266 -8.51 -19.22 1.31
C ASP A 266 -8.80 -19.41 -0.20
N ASN A 267 -8.92 -18.35 -0.98
CA ASN A 267 -9.33 -18.46 -2.39
C ASN A 267 -8.15 -18.59 -3.36
N SER A 268 -8.05 -19.77 -3.98
CA SER A 268 -7.13 -20.04 -5.11
C SER A 268 -7.64 -19.50 -6.46
N SER A 269 -8.89 -19.02 -6.55
CA SER A 269 -9.50 -18.51 -7.80
C SER A 269 -10.13 -17.14 -7.61
N LEU A 270 -10.09 -16.30 -8.66
CA LEU A 270 -10.91 -15.08 -8.71
C LEU A 270 -12.39 -15.44 -8.76
N ARG A 271 -13.13 -14.94 -7.78
CA ARG A 271 -14.57 -14.84 -7.93
C ARG A 271 -14.88 -13.52 -8.66
N HIS A 272 -15.40 -13.61 -9.88
CA HIS A 272 -16.02 -12.46 -10.52
C HIS A 272 -17.36 -12.20 -9.82
N PRO A 273 -17.72 -10.94 -9.54
CA PRO A 273 -19.09 -10.63 -9.22
C PRO A 273 -19.95 -11.08 -10.41
N GLU A 274 -20.99 -11.86 -10.15
CA GLU A 274 -21.99 -12.09 -11.18
C GLU A 274 -22.55 -10.72 -11.55
N LEU A 275 -22.31 -10.31 -12.79
CA LEU A 275 -22.96 -9.14 -13.36
C LEU A 275 -24.45 -9.52 -13.49
N HIS A 276 -25.23 -9.27 -12.45
CA HIS A 276 -26.68 -9.29 -12.57
C HIS A 276 -27.05 -8.11 -13.46
N GLY A 277 -27.48 -8.46 -14.71
CA GLY A 277 -27.99 -7.52 -15.70
C GLY A 277 -29.29 -6.81 -15.30
#